data_7152b84e07f9aaee09f2682e567e92cb
#
_entry.id   7152b84e07f9aaee09f2682e567e92cb
#
_cell.length_a   1.000
_cell.length_b   1.000
_cell.length_c   1.000
_cell.angle_alpha   90.00
_cell.angle_beta   90.00
_cell.angle_gamma   90.00
#
_symmetry.space_group_name_H-M   'P 1'
#
loop_
_entity.id
_entity.type
_entity.pdbx_description
1 polymer ?
#
loop_
_entity_poly.entity_id
_entity_poly.type
_entity_poly.pdbx_seq_one_letter_code
_entity_poly.pdbx_strand_id
1 'polypeptide(L)'
;MKRRSLIKAFTLSASIVAMGMTWTVQAAETIKVGILHSLSGTMAISETSLKDMALMTIDEINAKGGVNGKMLEPVVVDPASNWPLFAEKGRQLLTQDKVAVVFGCWTSVSRKSVLPVFEELNGLLFYPVQYEGEEMSPNVFYTGAAPNQQAIPAVEYLMSEEGGGAKRFFLLGTDYVYPRTTNKILRSFLHSKGVADKDIEEVYTPFGHADYQTIVANIKKFSAGGKTAVISTVNGDSNVPFYKELANQGLKATDVPVVAFSVGEEELRGIDTKPLVGNLAAWNYFQSVENPVNKKFVADWKAYAKQHNLPGADKAVTNDPMEATYVGIHMWAQAAEKAKSTDVDKVREALAGQTFAAPSGFTLTMDKTNHHLHKPVMIGEIQADGQFSVVWQTQEPIRAQPWSPYIPGNDKKPDYAVKSN
;
A
#
# COMPACT_ATOMS: atom_id res chain seq x y z
N MET A 1 -37.19 -26.18 97.45
CA MET A 1 -36.94 -24.79 97.50
C MET A 1 -35.78 -24.44 96.54
N LYS A 2 -35.98 -23.67 95.56
CA LYS A 2 -35.29 -23.68 94.33
C LYS A 2 -34.06 -22.71 94.29
N ARG A 3 -32.87 -23.27 93.95
CA ARG A 3 -31.67 -22.47 93.71
C ARG A 3 -31.61 -22.14 92.21
N ARG A 4 -31.47 -20.82 91.86
CA ARG A 4 -31.22 -20.34 90.52
C ARG A 4 -29.72 -20.19 90.35
N SER A 5 -29.16 -20.90 89.32
CA SER A 5 -27.79 -20.69 88.82
C SER A 5 -27.79 -19.64 87.72
N LEU A 6 -26.95 -18.62 87.87
CA LEU A 6 -26.66 -17.63 86.84
C LEU A 6 -25.46 -18.12 85.99
N ILE A 7 -25.69 -18.33 84.75
CA ILE A 7 -24.62 -18.54 83.73
C ILE A 7 -24.29 -17.17 83.10
N LYS A 8 -23.05 -16.74 83.30
CA LYS A 8 -22.50 -15.56 82.60
C LYS A 8 -21.99 -16.01 81.27
N ALA A 9 -22.61 -15.51 80.19
CA ALA A 9 -22.12 -15.67 78.85
C ALA A 9 -21.07 -14.58 78.58
N PHE A 10 -19.82 -14.98 78.18
CA PHE A 10 -18.78 -14.12 77.66
C PHE A 10 -18.95 -14.06 76.15
N THR A 11 -19.35 -12.91 75.60
CA THR A 11 -19.36 -12.63 74.20
C THR A 11 -17.97 -12.13 73.77
N LEU A 12 -17.25 -12.92 72.99
CA LEU A 12 -15.99 -12.58 72.40
C LEU A 12 -16.30 -11.93 71.00
N SER A 13 -16.18 -10.63 70.92
CA SER A 13 -16.32 -9.92 69.65
C SER A 13 -15.04 -10.02 68.84
N ALA A 14 -15.03 -10.88 67.82
CA ALA A 14 -13.96 -10.94 66.80
C ALA A 14 -14.18 -9.85 65.76
N SER A 15 -13.40 -8.78 65.79
CA SER A 15 -13.35 -7.75 64.76
C SER A 15 -12.57 -8.27 63.57
N ILE A 16 -13.25 -8.66 62.51
CA ILE A 16 -12.65 -8.97 61.22
C ILE A 16 -12.31 -7.63 60.53
N VAL A 17 -11.03 -7.24 60.55
CA VAL A 17 -10.53 -6.16 59.73
C VAL A 17 -10.42 -6.70 58.27
N ALA A 18 -11.43 -6.43 57.45
CA ALA A 18 -11.35 -6.66 56.00
C ALA A 18 -10.40 -5.62 55.41
N MET A 19 -9.12 -6.00 55.21
CA MET A 19 -8.23 -5.26 54.34
C MET A 19 -8.74 -5.40 52.89
N GLY A 20 -9.49 -4.40 52.44
CA GLY A 20 -9.84 -4.23 51.03
C GLY A 20 -8.58 -3.95 50.23
N MET A 21 -7.99 -5.01 49.64
CA MET A 21 -7.03 -4.81 48.52
C MET A 21 -7.81 -4.23 47.34
N THR A 22 -7.81 -2.92 47.19
CA THR A 22 -8.19 -2.27 45.96
C THR A 22 -7.13 -2.63 44.91
N TRP A 23 -7.40 -3.63 44.10
CA TRP A 23 -6.64 -3.85 42.87
C TRP A 23 -6.96 -2.67 41.97
N THR A 24 -6.08 -1.69 41.94
CA THR A 24 -6.07 -0.71 40.83
C THR A 24 -5.74 -1.49 39.56
N VAL A 25 -6.75 -1.78 38.75
CA VAL A 25 -6.54 -2.24 37.39
C VAL A 25 -5.87 -1.05 36.66
N GLN A 26 -4.54 -1.06 36.68
CA GLN A 26 -3.78 -0.15 35.84
C GLN A 26 -4.11 -0.55 34.41
N ALA A 27 -4.75 0.35 33.64
CA ALA A 27 -4.98 0.13 32.23
C ALA A 27 -3.64 -0.27 31.61
N ALA A 28 -3.62 -1.41 30.93
CA ALA A 28 -2.39 -1.88 30.29
C ALA A 28 -1.94 -0.79 29.31
N GLU A 29 -0.68 -0.37 29.41
CA GLU A 29 -0.13 0.59 28.46
C GLU A 29 -0.21 0.03 27.04
N THR A 30 -0.82 0.76 26.13
CA THR A 30 -0.89 0.44 24.71
C THR A 30 0.19 1.18 23.92
N ILE A 31 0.51 0.69 22.73
CA ILE A 31 1.31 1.41 21.74
C ILE A 31 0.35 1.93 20.67
N LYS A 32 0.17 3.24 20.60
CA LYS A 32 -0.64 3.86 19.58
C LYS A 32 0.06 3.81 18.22
N VAL A 33 -0.69 3.40 17.19
CA VAL A 33 -0.23 3.36 15.79
C VAL A 33 -1.23 4.11 14.92
N GLY A 34 -0.74 5.02 14.08
CA GLY A 34 -1.56 5.85 13.21
C GLY A 34 -1.91 5.13 11.91
N ILE A 35 -3.17 5.28 11.47
CA ILE A 35 -3.65 4.82 10.17
C ILE A 35 -4.18 6.04 9.43
N LEU A 36 -3.49 6.43 8.35
CA LEU A 36 -3.74 7.67 7.61
C LEU A 36 -4.14 7.34 6.17
N HIS A 37 -5.41 7.06 5.96
CA HIS A 37 -5.98 6.72 4.67
C HIS A 37 -7.28 7.46 4.41
N SER A 38 -7.52 7.89 3.15
CA SER A 38 -8.78 8.50 2.75
C SER A 38 -9.91 7.48 2.76
N LEU A 39 -10.91 7.73 3.60
CA LEU A 39 -12.12 6.90 3.71
C LEU A 39 -13.29 7.55 2.96
N SER A 40 -13.08 8.74 2.43
CA SER A 40 -14.00 9.50 1.60
C SER A 40 -13.27 10.22 0.46
N GLY A 41 -14.02 10.70 -0.56
CA GLY A 41 -13.46 11.36 -1.74
C GLY A 41 -12.97 10.37 -2.81
N THR A 42 -12.21 10.87 -3.80
CA THR A 42 -11.83 10.16 -5.03
C THR A 42 -10.92 8.95 -4.81
N MET A 43 -10.21 8.89 -3.68
CA MET A 43 -9.28 7.80 -3.35
C MET A 43 -9.88 6.75 -2.40
N ALA A 44 -11.10 6.94 -1.91
CA ALA A 44 -11.72 6.00 -0.98
C ALA A 44 -11.87 4.58 -1.55
N ILE A 45 -12.06 4.44 -2.87
CA ILE A 45 -12.15 3.15 -3.56
C ILE A 45 -10.90 2.28 -3.35
N SER A 46 -9.73 2.90 -3.26
CA SER A 46 -8.44 2.22 -3.09
C SER A 46 -7.96 2.21 -1.63
N GLU A 47 -8.24 3.27 -0.85
CA GLU A 47 -7.65 3.45 0.47
C GLU A 47 -8.45 2.81 1.62
N THR A 48 -9.77 2.60 1.46
CA THR A 48 -10.60 2.01 2.53
C THR A 48 -10.15 0.59 2.88
N SER A 49 -9.81 -0.22 1.87
CA SER A 49 -9.31 -1.58 2.08
C SER A 49 -7.96 -1.62 2.79
N LEU A 50 -7.10 -0.62 2.61
CA LEU A 50 -5.82 -0.52 3.31
C LEU A 50 -6.00 -0.22 4.80
N LYS A 51 -6.94 0.65 5.16
CA LYS A 51 -7.32 0.88 6.55
C LYS A 51 -7.82 -0.41 7.19
N ASP A 52 -8.68 -1.17 6.52
CA ASP A 52 -9.22 -2.43 7.04
C ASP A 52 -8.13 -3.52 7.14
N MET A 53 -7.22 -3.60 6.17
CA MET A 53 -6.06 -4.50 6.22
C MET A 53 -5.12 -4.14 7.38
N ALA A 54 -4.90 -2.86 7.64
CA ALA A 54 -4.10 -2.42 8.78
C ALA A 54 -4.74 -2.83 10.11
N LEU A 55 -6.05 -2.68 10.25
CA LEU A 55 -6.80 -3.11 11.44
C LEU A 55 -6.71 -4.62 11.63
N MET A 56 -6.92 -5.42 10.58
CA MET A 56 -6.77 -6.88 10.63
C MET A 56 -5.37 -7.29 11.10
N THR A 57 -4.34 -6.65 10.55
CA THR A 57 -2.95 -6.96 10.88
C THR A 57 -2.62 -6.61 12.34
N ILE A 58 -3.14 -5.49 12.83
CA ILE A 58 -3.01 -5.09 14.24
C ILE A 58 -3.70 -6.10 15.16
N ASP A 59 -4.92 -6.54 14.81
CA ASP A 59 -5.65 -7.56 15.57
C ASP A 59 -4.88 -8.89 15.62
N GLU A 60 -4.26 -9.29 14.49
CA GLU A 60 -3.41 -10.49 14.44
C GLU A 60 -2.18 -10.38 15.36
N ILE A 61 -1.52 -9.23 15.39
CA ILE A 61 -0.38 -8.97 16.27
C ILE A 61 -0.84 -8.96 17.73
N ASN A 62 -1.95 -8.32 18.02
CA ASN A 62 -2.52 -8.25 19.37
C ASN A 62 -2.95 -9.64 19.90
N ALA A 63 -3.51 -10.48 19.04
CA ALA A 63 -3.86 -11.85 19.39
C ALA A 63 -2.62 -12.71 19.80
N LYS A 64 -1.43 -12.30 19.36
CA LYS A 64 -0.14 -12.93 19.72
C LYS A 64 0.56 -12.27 20.93
N GLY A 65 -0.06 -11.28 21.57
CA GLY A 65 0.47 -10.58 22.75
C GLY A 65 1.01 -9.18 22.48
N GLY A 66 0.76 -8.64 21.30
CA GLY A 66 1.18 -7.28 20.90
C GLY A 66 2.68 -7.18 20.63
N VAL A 67 3.25 -5.99 20.85
CA VAL A 67 4.67 -5.67 20.64
C VAL A 67 5.31 -5.35 22.00
N ASN A 68 6.39 -6.02 22.34
CA ASN A 68 7.05 -5.88 23.65
C ASN A 68 6.07 -6.07 24.83
N GLY A 69 5.07 -6.95 24.68
CA GLY A 69 4.04 -7.21 25.70
C GLY A 69 2.96 -6.13 25.83
N LYS A 70 2.91 -5.17 24.92
CA LYS A 70 1.90 -4.11 24.87
C LYS A 70 1.02 -4.26 23.63
N MET A 71 -0.30 -4.12 23.81
CA MET A 71 -1.24 -4.15 22.68
C MET A 71 -1.07 -2.92 21.80
N LEU A 72 -1.22 -3.09 20.49
CA LEU A 72 -1.30 -1.99 19.54
C LEU A 72 -2.70 -1.36 19.58
N GLU A 73 -2.77 -0.06 19.65
CA GLU A 73 -4.00 0.73 19.63
C GLU A 73 -4.06 1.55 18.33
N PRO A 74 -4.92 1.20 17.37
CA PRO A 74 -5.02 1.94 16.12
C PRO A 74 -5.68 3.30 16.33
N VAL A 75 -5.09 4.35 15.76
CA VAL A 75 -5.66 5.69 15.66
C VAL A 75 -5.92 5.97 14.18
N VAL A 76 -7.19 5.84 13.77
CA VAL A 76 -7.61 6.00 12.38
C VAL A 76 -8.04 7.44 12.14
N VAL A 77 -7.51 8.05 11.08
CA VAL A 77 -7.90 9.39 10.64
C VAL A 77 -8.23 9.39 9.15
N ASP A 78 -9.26 10.16 8.76
CA ASP A 78 -9.69 10.35 7.37
C ASP A 78 -9.27 11.74 6.87
N PRO A 79 -8.33 11.86 5.95
CA PRO A 79 -7.99 13.10 5.28
C PRO A 79 -8.86 13.39 4.05
N ALA A 80 -9.89 12.61 3.77
CA ALA A 80 -10.95 12.85 2.78
C ALA A 80 -10.43 13.18 1.36
N SER A 81 -9.37 12.52 0.90
CA SER A 81 -8.71 12.80 -0.39
C SER A 81 -8.28 14.27 -0.57
N ASN A 82 -8.03 14.96 0.54
CA ASN A 82 -7.61 16.36 0.58
C ASN A 82 -6.14 16.45 1.02
N TRP A 83 -5.26 16.84 0.12
CA TRP A 83 -3.81 16.79 0.34
C TRP A 83 -3.31 17.67 1.50
N PRO A 84 -3.76 18.94 1.66
CA PRO A 84 -3.46 19.72 2.87
C PRO A 84 -3.91 19.04 4.17
N LEU A 85 -5.07 18.38 4.16
CA LEU A 85 -5.60 17.69 5.34
C LEU A 85 -4.75 16.46 5.71
N PHE A 86 -4.07 15.81 4.77
CA PHE A 86 -3.08 14.78 5.09
C PHE A 86 -1.97 15.30 5.99
N ALA A 87 -1.41 16.47 5.68
CA ALA A 87 -0.35 17.09 6.50
C ALA A 87 -0.87 17.45 7.91
N GLU A 88 -2.08 18.02 8.01
CA GLU A 88 -2.72 18.33 9.29
C GLU A 88 -2.94 17.08 10.13
N LYS A 89 -3.53 16.03 9.55
CA LYS A 89 -3.77 14.75 10.22
C LYS A 89 -2.48 14.03 10.59
N GLY A 90 -1.46 14.07 9.74
CA GLY A 90 -0.13 13.56 10.06
C GLY A 90 0.46 14.26 11.29
N ARG A 91 0.38 15.58 11.36
CA ARG A 91 0.82 16.36 12.53
C ARG A 91 0.00 16.04 13.78
N GLN A 92 -1.32 15.91 13.65
CA GLN A 92 -2.20 15.47 14.75
C GLN A 92 -1.74 14.13 15.33
N LEU A 93 -1.56 13.11 14.48
CA LEU A 93 -1.13 11.78 14.89
C LEU A 93 0.19 11.81 15.67
N LEU A 94 1.18 12.60 15.21
CA LEU A 94 2.48 12.67 15.85
C LEU A 94 2.50 13.50 17.13
N THR A 95 1.77 14.62 17.20
CA THR A 95 1.88 15.58 18.31
C THR A 95 0.79 15.44 19.38
N GLN A 96 -0.44 15.16 18.98
CA GLN A 96 -1.60 15.05 19.87
C GLN A 96 -1.83 13.60 20.29
N ASP A 97 -1.94 12.70 19.30
CA ASP A 97 -2.21 11.29 19.55
C ASP A 97 -0.94 10.54 19.99
N LYS A 98 0.26 11.06 19.65
CA LYS A 98 1.57 10.53 20.01
C LYS A 98 1.76 9.08 19.55
N VAL A 99 1.40 8.81 18.31
CA VAL A 99 1.58 7.48 17.72
C VAL A 99 3.06 7.16 17.52
N ALA A 100 3.43 5.90 17.67
CA ALA A 100 4.80 5.43 17.50
C ALA A 100 5.21 5.32 16.00
N VAL A 101 4.22 5.13 15.12
CA VAL A 101 4.40 4.95 13.70
C VAL A 101 3.10 5.28 12.99
N VAL A 102 3.17 5.65 11.71
CA VAL A 102 2.00 5.82 10.84
C VAL A 102 2.11 4.89 9.64
N PHE A 103 1.01 4.21 9.32
CA PHE A 103 0.82 3.44 8.10
C PHE A 103 -0.19 4.20 7.24
N GLY A 104 0.18 4.57 6.01
CA GLY A 104 -0.77 5.36 5.26
C GLY A 104 -0.26 6.04 4.00
N CYS A 105 -1.11 6.92 3.49
CA CYS A 105 -1.07 7.55 2.20
C CYS A 105 -1.27 6.55 1.05
N TRP A 106 -1.78 7.05 -0.07
CA TRP A 106 -1.81 6.35 -1.35
C TRP A 106 -1.10 7.17 -2.41
N THR A 107 -1.58 8.36 -2.67
CA THR A 107 -1.03 9.20 -3.73
C THR A 107 0.33 9.77 -3.35
N SER A 108 1.20 9.94 -4.35
CA SER A 108 2.49 10.62 -4.10
C SER A 108 2.30 12.06 -3.61
N VAL A 109 1.22 12.73 -4.01
CA VAL A 109 0.94 14.08 -3.50
C VAL A 109 0.55 14.06 -2.02
N SER A 110 -0.18 13.06 -1.53
CA SER A 110 -0.47 12.92 -0.11
C SER A 110 0.79 12.64 0.69
N ARG A 111 1.65 11.70 0.22
CA ARG A 111 2.95 11.44 0.85
C ARG A 111 3.83 12.69 0.90
N LYS A 112 3.95 13.42 -0.22
CA LYS A 112 4.73 14.67 -0.27
C LYS A 112 4.17 15.77 0.63
N SER A 113 2.87 15.78 0.87
CA SER A 113 2.24 16.73 1.82
C SER A 113 2.61 16.42 3.27
N VAL A 114 2.70 15.14 3.65
CA VAL A 114 3.06 14.76 5.04
C VAL A 114 4.57 14.73 5.27
N LEU A 115 5.38 14.52 4.23
CA LEU A 115 6.82 14.31 4.35
C LEU A 115 7.54 15.41 5.19
N PRO A 116 7.33 16.72 4.95
CA PRO A 116 7.96 17.76 5.78
C PRO A 116 7.59 17.66 7.25
N VAL A 117 6.36 17.25 7.58
CA VAL A 117 5.87 17.08 8.95
C VAL A 117 6.59 15.93 9.64
N PHE A 118 6.76 14.80 8.92
CA PHE A 118 7.43 13.62 9.45
C PHE A 118 8.93 13.85 9.66
N GLU A 119 9.58 14.58 8.75
CA GLU A 119 10.99 14.95 8.90
C GLU A 119 11.23 15.96 10.02
N GLU A 120 10.36 16.98 10.15
CA GLU A 120 10.41 17.97 11.22
C GLU A 120 10.27 17.35 12.63
N LEU A 121 9.32 16.42 12.76
CA LEU A 121 8.93 15.84 14.05
C LEU A 121 9.62 14.47 14.31
N ASN A 122 10.53 14.05 13.45
CA ASN A 122 11.13 12.72 13.48
C ASN A 122 10.08 11.61 13.60
N GLY A 123 8.96 11.72 12.87
CA GLY A 123 7.93 10.69 12.78
C GLY A 123 8.37 9.57 11.84
N LEU A 124 7.67 8.43 11.90
CA LEU A 124 7.94 7.29 11.03
C LEU A 124 6.69 6.96 10.21
N LEU A 125 6.82 6.95 8.87
CA LEU A 125 5.79 6.59 7.92
C LEU A 125 6.16 5.29 7.19
N PHE A 126 5.24 4.34 7.12
CA PHE A 126 5.28 3.24 6.16
C PHE A 126 4.31 3.53 5.02
N TYR A 127 4.86 3.66 3.81
CA TYR A 127 4.13 3.99 2.59
C TYR A 127 3.97 2.75 1.71
N PRO A 128 2.73 2.22 1.55
CA PRO A 128 2.52 0.88 0.99
C PRO A 128 2.26 0.85 -0.52
N VAL A 129 2.38 1.97 -1.23
CA VAL A 129 1.94 2.09 -2.62
C VAL A 129 3.13 2.36 -3.54
N GLN A 130 3.01 1.92 -4.81
CA GLN A 130 3.96 2.27 -5.84
C GLN A 130 4.09 3.80 -5.99
N TYR A 131 5.26 4.26 -6.43
CA TYR A 131 5.50 5.68 -6.63
C TYR A 131 6.53 5.95 -7.74
N GLU A 132 6.67 7.21 -8.09
CA GLU A 132 7.53 7.68 -9.19
C GLU A 132 9.03 7.62 -8.91
N GLY A 133 9.45 7.20 -7.72
CA GLY A 133 10.83 7.40 -7.30
C GLY A 133 11.13 8.89 -7.04
N GLU A 134 12.37 9.31 -7.30
CA GLU A 134 12.85 10.69 -7.17
C GLU A 134 12.71 11.25 -5.74
N GLU A 135 12.74 10.34 -4.76
CA GLU A 135 12.61 10.67 -3.34
C GLU A 135 13.18 9.55 -2.47
N MET A 136 13.86 9.94 -1.42
CA MET A 136 14.18 9.10 -0.25
C MET A 136 14.09 9.96 1.00
N SER A 137 13.65 9.38 2.12
CA SER A 137 13.60 10.05 3.40
C SER A 137 14.04 9.12 4.54
N PRO A 138 14.74 9.61 5.55
CA PRO A 138 15.03 8.84 6.76
C PRO A 138 13.77 8.53 7.57
N ASN A 139 12.65 9.21 7.29
CA ASN A 139 11.39 9.12 8.02
C ASN A 139 10.32 8.34 7.26
N VAL A 140 10.65 7.77 6.09
CA VAL A 140 9.71 6.97 5.28
C VAL A 140 10.32 5.62 4.93
N PHE A 141 9.57 4.55 5.18
CA PHE A 141 9.82 3.22 4.64
C PHE A 141 8.86 2.95 3.51
N TYR A 142 9.41 2.67 2.33
CA TYR A 142 8.66 2.46 1.09
C TYR A 142 8.43 0.97 0.90
N THR A 143 7.23 0.49 1.19
CA THR A 143 6.85 -0.92 1.01
C THR A 143 6.17 -1.17 -0.33
N GLY A 144 5.81 -0.13 -1.08
CA GLY A 144 5.39 -0.19 -2.47
C GLY A 144 6.55 -0.10 -3.46
N ALA A 145 6.27 -0.25 -4.75
CA ALA A 145 7.25 -0.33 -5.82
C ALA A 145 7.87 1.03 -6.20
N ALA A 146 9.17 1.05 -6.46
CA ALA A 146 9.85 2.08 -7.24
C ALA A 146 9.72 1.80 -8.75
N PRO A 147 10.02 2.75 -9.66
CA PRO A 147 9.81 2.57 -11.10
C PRO A 147 10.52 1.35 -11.71
N ASN A 148 11.70 0.98 -11.21
CA ASN A 148 12.40 -0.22 -11.66
C ASN A 148 11.79 -1.52 -11.15
N GLN A 149 10.84 -1.44 -10.22
CA GLN A 149 10.10 -2.58 -9.67
C GLN A 149 8.65 -2.66 -10.20
N GLN A 150 8.26 -1.82 -11.16
CA GLN A 150 6.93 -1.83 -11.77
C GLN A 150 6.93 -1.27 -13.20
N ALA A 151 7.06 0.05 -13.35
CA ALA A 151 6.80 0.75 -14.61
C ALA A 151 7.77 0.35 -15.74
N ILE A 152 9.07 0.29 -15.45
CA ILE A 152 10.08 -0.03 -16.46
C ILE A 152 9.97 -1.49 -16.91
N PRO A 153 9.94 -2.50 -16.02
CA PRO A 153 9.76 -3.90 -16.44
C PRO A 153 8.46 -4.16 -17.19
N ALA A 154 7.36 -3.48 -16.82
CA ALA A 154 6.09 -3.61 -17.52
C ALA A 154 6.17 -3.11 -18.97
N VAL A 155 6.84 -1.99 -19.21
CA VAL A 155 7.02 -1.48 -20.57
C VAL A 155 8.01 -2.35 -21.36
N GLU A 156 9.07 -2.87 -20.74
CA GLU A 156 9.96 -3.85 -21.38
C GLU A 156 9.21 -5.12 -21.80
N TYR A 157 8.32 -5.64 -20.93
CA TYR A 157 7.48 -6.77 -21.27
C TYR A 157 6.61 -6.47 -22.50
N LEU A 158 5.90 -5.32 -22.54
CA LEU A 158 5.09 -4.94 -23.68
C LEU A 158 5.89 -4.81 -25.00
N MET A 159 7.17 -4.45 -24.91
CA MET A 159 8.07 -4.36 -26.06
C MET A 159 8.57 -5.72 -26.56
N SER A 160 8.55 -6.73 -25.70
CA SER A 160 8.96 -8.10 -26.03
C SER A 160 7.94 -8.79 -26.94
N GLU A 161 8.34 -9.89 -27.59
CA GLU A 161 7.43 -10.71 -28.40
C GLU A 161 6.30 -11.30 -27.54
N GLU A 162 6.63 -11.76 -26.33
CA GLU A 162 5.68 -12.31 -25.36
C GLU A 162 4.62 -11.28 -24.95
N GLY A 163 5.01 -10.02 -24.74
CA GLY A 163 4.12 -8.91 -24.41
C GLY A 163 3.45 -8.22 -25.62
N GLY A 164 3.58 -8.78 -26.83
CA GLY A 164 2.91 -8.30 -28.04
C GLY A 164 3.76 -7.42 -28.95
N GLY A 165 4.97 -7.08 -28.58
CA GLY A 165 5.94 -6.35 -29.43
C GLY A 165 5.53 -4.91 -29.72
N ALA A 166 4.99 -4.19 -28.73
CA ALA A 166 4.58 -2.81 -28.87
C ALA A 166 5.74 -1.91 -29.34
N LYS A 167 5.42 -1.00 -30.25
CA LYS A 167 6.35 0.00 -30.82
C LYS A 167 5.88 1.43 -30.57
N ARG A 168 4.63 1.59 -30.18
CA ARG A 168 3.96 2.87 -29.94
C ARG A 168 3.33 2.86 -28.56
N PHE A 169 3.40 3.97 -27.85
CA PHE A 169 2.99 4.03 -26.44
C PHE A 169 2.10 5.25 -26.20
N PHE A 170 0.90 5.00 -25.68
CA PHE A 170 -0.02 6.04 -25.24
C PHE A 170 0.02 6.11 -23.72
N LEU A 171 0.63 7.16 -23.17
CA LEU A 171 0.81 7.37 -21.74
C LEU A 171 -0.38 8.18 -21.22
N LEU A 172 -1.28 7.52 -20.48
CA LEU A 172 -2.47 8.15 -19.89
C LEU A 172 -2.33 8.20 -18.38
N GLY A 173 -2.44 9.39 -17.78
CA GLY A 173 -2.30 9.53 -16.33
C GLY A 173 -3.23 10.54 -15.68
N THR A 174 -3.43 10.42 -14.39
CA THR A 174 -4.01 11.49 -13.58
C THR A 174 -3.02 12.65 -13.46
N ASP A 175 -3.50 13.89 -13.49
CA ASP A 175 -2.65 15.08 -13.54
C ASP A 175 -2.08 15.46 -12.16
N TYR A 176 -1.02 14.75 -11.72
CA TYR A 176 -0.25 15.09 -10.52
C TYR A 176 1.17 14.50 -10.60
N VAL A 177 1.94 14.64 -9.53
CA VAL A 177 3.39 14.35 -9.52
C VAL A 177 3.73 12.91 -9.93
N TYR A 178 2.97 11.89 -9.46
CA TYR A 178 3.28 10.49 -9.77
C TYR A 178 3.19 10.18 -11.28
N PRO A 179 2.05 10.41 -11.98
CA PRO A 179 1.98 10.16 -13.42
C PRO A 179 2.95 11.03 -14.23
N ARG A 180 3.06 12.31 -13.90
CA ARG A 180 3.96 13.24 -14.59
C ARG A 180 5.41 12.78 -14.52
N THR A 181 5.89 12.38 -13.36
CA THR A 181 7.28 11.95 -13.18
C THR A 181 7.49 10.54 -13.73
N THR A 182 6.57 9.62 -13.52
CA THR A 182 6.63 8.27 -14.10
C THR A 182 6.66 8.31 -15.63
N ASN A 183 5.80 9.12 -16.25
CA ASN A 183 5.78 9.25 -17.71
C ASN A 183 7.06 9.92 -18.24
N LYS A 184 7.63 10.89 -17.52
CA LYS A 184 8.94 11.46 -17.85
C LYS A 184 10.05 10.38 -17.85
N ILE A 185 10.06 9.50 -16.84
CA ILE A 185 10.99 8.37 -16.76
C ILE A 185 10.76 7.41 -17.93
N LEU A 186 9.51 7.04 -18.18
CA LEU A 186 9.13 6.12 -19.25
C LEU A 186 9.46 6.69 -20.63
N ARG A 187 9.23 7.98 -20.88
CA ARG A 187 9.61 8.63 -22.14
C ARG A 187 11.12 8.55 -22.37
N SER A 188 11.92 8.87 -21.36
CA SER A 188 13.38 8.75 -21.44
C SER A 188 13.83 7.32 -21.65
N PHE A 189 13.20 6.36 -20.94
CA PHE A 189 13.43 4.94 -21.14
C PHE A 189 13.11 4.50 -22.57
N LEU A 190 11.95 4.87 -23.11
CA LEU A 190 11.51 4.55 -24.47
C LEU A 190 12.46 5.13 -25.52
N HIS A 191 12.92 6.37 -25.35
CA HIS A 191 13.94 6.96 -26.20
C HIS A 191 15.26 6.16 -26.16
N SER A 192 15.68 5.68 -25.01
CA SER A 192 16.88 4.83 -24.88
C SER A 192 16.74 3.51 -25.62
N LYS A 193 15.51 3.05 -25.86
CA LYS A 193 15.18 1.84 -26.65
C LYS A 193 14.91 2.17 -28.13
N GLY A 194 15.11 3.42 -28.55
CA GLY A 194 14.97 3.87 -29.95
C GLY A 194 13.54 4.23 -30.38
N VAL A 195 12.59 4.34 -29.45
CA VAL A 195 11.23 4.81 -29.76
C VAL A 195 11.25 6.31 -29.99
N ALA A 196 10.73 6.77 -31.12
CA ALA A 196 10.72 8.18 -31.50
C ALA A 196 9.54 8.93 -30.87
N ASP A 197 9.64 10.26 -30.69
CA ASP A 197 8.58 11.09 -30.11
C ASP A 197 7.21 10.94 -30.78
N LYS A 198 7.17 10.77 -32.12
CA LYS A 198 5.94 10.54 -32.90
C LYS A 198 5.20 9.25 -32.50
N ASP A 199 5.88 8.33 -31.82
CA ASP A 199 5.37 7.04 -31.40
C ASP A 199 5.09 7.03 -29.88
N ILE A 200 5.10 8.20 -29.22
CA ILE A 200 4.76 8.39 -27.82
C ILE A 200 3.74 9.54 -27.71
N GLU A 201 2.54 9.23 -27.27
CA GLU A 201 1.52 10.24 -26.95
C GLU A 201 1.31 10.29 -25.42
N GLU A 202 1.02 11.46 -24.87
CA GLU A 202 0.95 11.69 -23.44
C GLU A 202 -0.26 12.56 -23.11
N VAL A 203 -1.18 12.03 -22.29
CA VAL A 203 -2.45 12.69 -21.92
C VAL A 203 -2.66 12.61 -20.43
N TYR A 204 -3.16 13.70 -19.83
CA TYR A 204 -3.46 13.78 -18.40
C TYR A 204 -4.89 14.23 -18.15
N THR A 205 -5.52 13.67 -17.10
CA THR A 205 -6.86 14.02 -16.65
C THR A 205 -6.84 14.42 -15.17
N PRO A 206 -7.73 15.30 -14.71
CA PRO A 206 -7.82 15.60 -13.28
C PRO A 206 -8.31 14.39 -12.48
N PHE A 207 -8.10 14.40 -11.16
CA PHE A 207 -8.76 13.46 -10.26
C PHE A 207 -10.29 13.54 -10.41
N GLY A 208 -10.97 12.39 -10.35
CA GLY A 208 -12.42 12.31 -10.51
C GLY A 208 -12.92 12.51 -11.95
N HIS A 209 -12.01 12.48 -12.95
CA HIS A 209 -12.40 12.56 -14.36
C HIS A 209 -13.26 11.35 -14.75
N ALA A 210 -14.38 11.61 -15.43
CA ALA A 210 -15.37 10.58 -15.75
C ALA A 210 -15.70 10.46 -17.25
N ASP A 211 -15.29 11.43 -18.10
CA ASP A 211 -15.57 11.43 -19.54
C ASP A 211 -14.34 11.04 -20.36
N TYR A 212 -14.19 9.76 -20.64
CA TYR A 212 -13.08 9.21 -21.44
C TYR A 212 -13.39 9.02 -22.91
N GLN A 213 -14.56 9.45 -23.41
CA GLN A 213 -14.98 9.21 -24.80
C GLN A 213 -13.97 9.69 -25.82
N THR A 214 -13.53 10.94 -25.71
CA THR A 214 -12.53 11.54 -26.61
C THR A 214 -11.16 10.88 -26.47
N ILE A 215 -10.76 10.56 -25.23
CA ILE A 215 -9.46 9.95 -24.96
C ILE A 215 -9.38 8.56 -25.60
N VAL A 216 -10.41 7.72 -25.41
CA VAL A 216 -10.43 6.37 -26.01
C VAL A 216 -10.49 6.45 -27.54
N ALA A 217 -11.23 7.41 -28.11
CA ALA A 217 -11.22 7.66 -29.56
C ALA A 217 -9.81 8.07 -30.07
N ASN A 218 -9.08 8.88 -29.31
CA ASN A 218 -7.69 9.25 -29.62
C ASN A 218 -6.75 8.06 -29.53
N ILE A 219 -6.90 7.17 -28.52
CA ILE A 219 -6.13 5.93 -28.43
C ILE A 219 -6.34 5.08 -29.68
N LYS A 220 -7.59 4.90 -30.15
CA LYS A 220 -7.91 4.16 -31.38
C LYS A 220 -7.26 4.81 -32.60
N LYS A 221 -7.33 6.14 -32.73
CA LYS A 221 -6.70 6.86 -33.82
C LYS A 221 -5.17 6.70 -33.82
N PHE A 222 -4.56 6.84 -32.64
CA PHE A 222 -3.12 6.67 -32.45
C PHE A 222 -2.65 5.24 -32.79
N SER A 223 -3.43 4.23 -32.40
CA SER A 223 -3.11 2.82 -32.65
C SER A 223 -3.18 2.42 -34.14
N ALA A 224 -3.86 3.18 -34.97
CA ALA A 224 -3.85 2.95 -36.43
C ALA A 224 -2.44 3.10 -37.06
N GLY A 225 -1.51 3.72 -36.35
CA GLY A 225 -0.13 3.88 -36.77
C GLY A 225 0.77 2.66 -36.55
N GLY A 226 0.32 1.62 -35.87
CA GLY A 226 1.10 0.41 -35.62
C GLY A 226 0.85 -0.24 -34.25
N LYS A 227 1.62 -1.26 -33.92
CA LYS A 227 1.52 -1.99 -32.64
C LYS A 227 1.65 -1.03 -31.46
N THR A 228 0.54 -0.78 -30.77
CA THR A 228 0.40 0.22 -29.72
C THR A 228 0.01 -0.44 -28.41
N ALA A 229 0.55 0.07 -27.31
CA ALA A 229 0.09 -0.22 -25.96
C ALA A 229 -0.27 1.07 -25.22
N VAL A 230 -1.23 1.01 -24.31
CA VAL A 230 -1.57 2.09 -23.38
C VAL A 230 -0.91 1.81 -22.04
N ILE A 231 -0.21 2.80 -21.53
CA ILE A 231 0.34 2.78 -20.17
C ILE A 231 -0.53 3.67 -19.29
N SER A 232 -1.24 3.07 -18.35
CA SER A 232 -2.19 3.78 -17.48
C SER A 232 -1.61 4.03 -16.09
N THR A 233 -1.43 5.30 -15.76
CA THR A 233 -1.16 5.81 -14.41
C THR A 233 -2.36 6.59 -13.87
N VAL A 234 -3.56 6.23 -14.29
CA VAL A 234 -4.83 6.75 -13.76
C VAL A 234 -5.06 6.20 -12.37
N ASN A 235 -5.50 7.05 -11.44
CA ASN A 235 -5.70 6.68 -10.04
C ASN A 235 -7.14 6.89 -9.56
N GLY A 236 -7.53 6.11 -8.54
CA GLY A 236 -8.79 6.25 -7.85
C GLY A 236 -10.01 5.88 -8.70
N ASP A 237 -11.12 6.55 -8.40
CA ASP A 237 -12.43 6.28 -9.02
C ASP A 237 -12.49 6.54 -10.54
N SER A 238 -11.55 7.34 -11.08
CA SER A 238 -11.41 7.61 -12.52
C SER A 238 -11.10 6.35 -13.35
N ASN A 239 -10.60 5.27 -12.75
CA ASN A 239 -10.37 4.00 -13.45
C ASN A 239 -11.68 3.37 -13.93
N VAL A 240 -12.74 3.46 -13.15
CA VAL A 240 -14.04 2.83 -13.48
C VAL A 240 -14.59 3.35 -14.83
N PRO A 241 -14.79 4.68 -15.04
CA PRO A 241 -15.26 5.20 -16.31
C PRO A 241 -14.26 4.98 -17.46
N PHE A 242 -12.95 4.97 -17.21
CA PHE A 242 -11.96 4.68 -18.24
C PHE A 242 -12.13 3.26 -18.81
N TYR A 243 -12.14 2.23 -17.96
CA TYR A 243 -12.32 0.85 -18.41
C TYR A 243 -13.70 0.60 -19.01
N LYS A 244 -14.74 1.23 -18.48
CA LYS A 244 -16.08 1.18 -19.07
C LYS A 244 -16.10 1.74 -20.49
N GLU A 245 -15.39 2.83 -20.73
CA GLU A 245 -15.34 3.45 -22.05
C GLU A 245 -14.50 2.64 -23.05
N LEU A 246 -13.42 1.98 -22.61
CA LEU A 246 -12.70 1.00 -23.44
C LEU A 246 -13.65 -0.07 -23.97
N ALA A 247 -14.46 -0.64 -23.06
CA ALA A 247 -15.47 -1.65 -23.41
C ALA A 247 -16.55 -1.10 -24.35
N ASN A 248 -17.10 0.09 -24.07
CA ASN A 248 -18.14 0.73 -24.85
C ASN A 248 -17.69 0.98 -26.30
N GLN A 249 -16.46 1.39 -26.50
CA GLN A 249 -15.89 1.62 -27.84
C GLN A 249 -15.32 0.36 -28.50
N GLY A 250 -15.40 -0.79 -27.82
CA GLY A 250 -14.95 -2.09 -28.34
C GLY A 250 -13.43 -2.18 -28.53
N LEU A 251 -12.64 -1.42 -27.74
CA LEU A 251 -11.19 -1.50 -27.78
C LEU A 251 -10.74 -2.74 -26.97
N LYS A 252 -10.25 -3.76 -27.67
CA LYS A 252 -9.84 -5.03 -27.08
C LYS A 252 -8.34 -5.02 -26.78
N ALA A 253 -7.95 -5.77 -25.75
CA ALA A 253 -6.55 -5.98 -25.41
C ALA A 253 -5.73 -6.64 -26.50
N THR A 254 -6.36 -7.47 -27.35
CA THR A 254 -5.75 -8.07 -28.55
C THR A 254 -5.32 -7.04 -29.60
N ASP A 255 -5.95 -5.89 -29.62
CA ASP A 255 -5.68 -4.82 -30.57
C ASP A 255 -4.76 -3.75 -29.97
N VAL A 256 -5.09 -3.31 -28.75
CA VAL A 256 -4.34 -2.31 -27.98
C VAL A 256 -4.38 -2.69 -26.50
N PRO A 257 -3.40 -3.44 -25.99
CA PRO A 257 -3.35 -3.78 -24.58
C PRO A 257 -3.16 -2.52 -23.72
N VAL A 258 -3.86 -2.47 -22.60
CA VAL A 258 -3.63 -1.50 -21.54
C VAL A 258 -2.85 -2.19 -20.44
N VAL A 259 -1.74 -1.61 -19.97
CA VAL A 259 -1.13 -1.98 -18.70
C VAL A 259 -1.38 -0.88 -17.68
N ALA A 260 -1.96 -1.24 -16.54
CA ALA A 260 -2.24 -0.31 -15.45
C ALA A 260 -1.23 -0.47 -14.30
N PHE A 261 -0.91 0.64 -13.65
CA PHE A 261 -0.03 0.67 -12.47
C PHE A 261 -0.78 1.01 -11.17
N SER A 262 -2.09 1.22 -11.26
CA SER A 262 -2.94 1.56 -10.10
C SER A 262 -4.32 0.89 -10.18
N VAL A 263 -4.40 -0.26 -10.84
CA VAL A 263 -5.60 -1.10 -10.89
C VAL A 263 -5.22 -2.50 -10.43
N GLY A 264 -5.82 -2.93 -9.35
CA GLY A 264 -5.73 -4.26 -8.81
C GLY A 264 -7.12 -4.89 -8.66
N GLU A 265 -7.21 -5.95 -7.90
CA GLU A 265 -8.44 -6.70 -7.67
C GLU A 265 -9.54 -5.84 -7.03
N GLU A 266 -9.18 -4.88 -6.16
CA GLU A 266 -10.16 -3.98 -5.52
C GLU A 266 -10.84 -3.06 -6.53
N GLU A 267 -10.08 -2.44 -7.42
CA GLU A 267 -10.62 -1.54 -8.45
C GLU A 267 -11.49 -2.31 -9.45
N LEU A 268 -11.17 -3.57 -9.74
CA LEU A 268 -11.95 -4.41 -10.67
C LEU A 268 -13.29 -4.86 -10.09
N ARG A 269 -13.50 -4.87 -8.78
CA ARG A 269 -14.76 -5.29 -8.14
C ARG A 269 -15.99 -4.49 -8.61
N GLY A 270 -15.80 -3.25 -9.03
CA GLY A 270 -16.87 -2.37 -9.52
C GLY A 270 -17.06 -2.34 -11.04
N ILE A 271 -16.34 -3.19 -11.79
CA ILE A 271 -16.27 -3.14 -13.25
C ILE A 271 -16.68 -4.49 -13.85
N ASP A 272 -17.41 -4.47 -14.98
CA ASP A 272 -17.56 -5.68 -15.81
C ASP A 272 -16.25 -6.00 -16.49
N THR A 273 -15.59 -7.07 -16.07
CA THR A 273 -14.26 -7.46 -16.55
C THR A 273 -14.27 -8.30 -17.82
N LYS A 274 -15.42 -8.88 -18.21
CA LYS A 274 -15.51 -9.72 -19.41
C LYS A 274 -14.97 -9.06 -20.68
N PRO A 275 -15.35 -7.79 -21.01
CA PRO A 275 -14.81 -7.11 -22.19
C PRO A 275 -13.35 -6.64 -22.01
N LEU A 276 -12.78 -6.75 -20.80
CA LEU A 276 -11.45 -6.26 -20.45
C LEU A 276 -10.40 -7.38 -20.37
N VAL A 277 -10.80 -8.63 -20.55
CA VAL A 277 -9.90 -9.79 -20.53
C VAL A 277 -8.71 -9.55 -21.48
N GLY A 278 -7.51 -9.86 -21.01
CA GLY A 278 -6.26 -9.64 -21.74
C GLY A 278 -5.58 -8.31 -21.48
N ASN A 279 -6.26 -7.31 -20.85
CA ASN A 279 -5.57 -6.15 -20.35
C ASN A 279 -4.73 -6.50 -19.12
N LEU A 280 -3.70 -5.72 -18.87
CA LEU A 280 -2.63 -6.05 -17.93
C LEU A 280 -2.61 -5.08 -16.75
N ALA A 281 -2.06 -5.55 -15.63
CA ALA A 281 -1.58 -4.71 -14.54
C ALA A 281 -0.17 -5.14 -14.14
N ALA A 282 0.63 -4.21 -13.66
CA ALA A 282 1.96 -4.51 -13.13
C ALA A 282 2.00 -4.19 -11.63
N TRP A 283 2.33 -5.20 -10.83
CA TRP A 283 2.39 -5.14 -9.38
C TRP A 283 3.53 -6.02 -8.83
N ASN A 284 3.62 -6.12 -7.52
CA ASN A 284 4.56 -7.03 -6.85
C ASN A 284 3.85 -8.21 -6.17
N TYR A 285 2.53 -8.21 -6.20
CA TYR A 285 1.66 -9.23 -5.67
C TYR A 285 0.32 -9.22 -6.42
N PHE A 286 -0.26 -10.40 -6.62
CA PHE A 286 -1.64 -10.62 -7.02
C PHE A 286 -2.28 -11.69 -6.11
N GLN A 287 -3.58 -11.57 -5.84
CA GLN A 287 -4.30 -12.55 -5.03
C GLN A 287 -4.15 -13.98 -5.54
N SER A 288 -4.01 -14.15 -6.85
CA SER A 288 -3.94 -15.43 -7.54
C SER A 288 -2.63 -16.19 -7.37
N VAL A 289 -1.59 -15.61 -6.75
CA VAL A 289 -0.32 -16.32 -6.55
C VAL A 289 -0.51 -17.56 -5.65
N GLU A 290 0.07 -18.68 -6.10
CA GLU A 290 -0.15 -19.99 -5.47
C GLU A 290 1.00 -20.35 -4.52
N ASN A 291 0.80 -20.08 -3.22
CA ASN A 291 1.69 -20.56 -2.15
C ASN A 291 0.93 -20.64 -0.81
N PRO A 292 1.43 -21.40 0.19
CA PRO A 292 0.75 -21.58 1.47
C PRO A 292 0.56 -20.28 2.28
N VAL A 293 1.52 -19.34 2.20
CA VAL A 293 1.46 -18.07 2.91
C VAL A 293 0.31 -17.23 2.36
N ASN A 294 0.21 -17.14 1.03
CA ASN A 294 -0.87 -16.41 0.39
C ASN A 294 -2.24 -17.03 0.65
N LYS A 295 -2.35 -18.36 0.57
CA LYS A 295 -3.62 -19.05 0.87
C LYS A 295 -4.15 -18.69 2.25
N LYS A 296 -3.26 -18.67 3.24
CA LYS A 296 -3.62 -18.24 4.60
C LYS A 296 -4.00 -16.77 4.64
N PHE A 297 -3.18 -15.88 4.08
CA PHE A 297 -3.42 -14.44 4.05
C PHE A 297 -4.78 -14.08 3.44
N VAL A 298 -5.12 -14.65 2.28
CA VAL A 298 -6.41 -14.45 1.60
C VAL A 298 -7.57 -15.02 2.42
N ALA A 299 -7.39 -16.19 3.05
CA ALA A 299 -8.42 -16.80 3.90
C ALA A 299 -8.69 -15.97 5.14
N ASP A 300 -7.65 -15.49 5.81
CA ASP A 300 -7.76 -14.65 7.01
C ASP A 300 -8.44 -13.31 6.68
N TRP A 301 -8.07 -12.67 5.57
CA TRP A 301 -8.72 -11.46 5.11
C TRP A 301 -10.22 -11.65 4.84
N LYS A 302 -10.59 -12.70 4.11
CA LYS A 302 -12.00 -13.01 3.84
C LYS A 302 -12.80 -13.31 5.11
N ALA A 303 -12.19 -13.99 6.07
CA ALA A 303 -12.78 -14.25 7.38
C ALA A 303 -12.97 -12.95 8.17
N TYR A 304 -11.95 -12.11 8.22
CA TYR A 304 -11.99 -10.80 8.88
C TYR A 304 -13.08 -9.90 8.26
N ALA A 305 -13.12 -9.79 6.94
CA ALA A 305 -14.11 -8.98 6.24
C ALA A 305 -15.55 -9.39 6.60
N LYS A 306 -15.84 -10.71 6.66
CA LYS A 306 -17.13 -11.24 7.08
C LYS A 306 -17.43 -10.98 8.56
N GLN A 307 -16.47 -11.23 9.44
CA GLN A 307 -16.62 -11.05 10.88
C GLN A 307 -16.93 -9.59 11.23
N HIS A 308 -16.31 -8.64 10.53
CA HIS A 308 -16.49 -7.20 10.75
C HIS A 308 -17.58 -6.57 9.87
N ASN A 309 -18.31 -7.38 9.09
CA ASN A 309 -19.37 -6.92 8.18
C ASN A 309 -18.88 -5.79 7.24
N LEU A 310 -17.69 -5.93 6.69
CA LEU A 310 -17.14 -4.92 5.79
C LEU A 310 -17.99 -4.83 4.50
N PRO A 311 -18.09 -3.65 3.87
CA PRO A 311 -18.80 -3.50 2.62
C PRO A 311 -18.30 -4.47 1.54
N GLY A 312 -19.18 -5.29 0.96
CA GLY A 312 -18.83 -6.28 -0.05
C GLY A 312 -17.98 -7.45 0.45
N ALA A 313 -18.08 -7.82 1.74
CA ALA A 313 -17.32 -8.90 2.37
C ALA A 313 -17.47 -10.28 1.68
N ASP A 314 -18.57 -10.53 1.01
CA ASP A 314 -18.83 -11.74 0.21
C ASP A 314 -17.92 -11.81 -1.05
N LYS A 315 -17.43 -10.67 -1.50
CA LYS A 315 -16.53 -10.51 -2.65
C LYS A 315 -15.16 -9.90 -2.24
N ALA A 316 -14.78 -10.07 -0.99
CA ALA A 316 -13.52 -9.53 -0.48
C ALA A 316 -12.34 -10.13 -1.25
N VAL A 317 -11.43 -9.27 -1.68
CA VAL A 317 -10.21 -9.59 -2.41
C VAL A 317 -9.01 -8.97 -1.71
N THR A 318 -7.81 -9.46 -2.01
CA THR A 318 -6.54 -8.84 -1.64
C THR A 318 -5.88 -8.27 -2.88
N ASN A 319 -5.02 -7.26 -2.71
CA ASN A 319 -4.22 -6.68 -3.78
C ASN A 319 -2.82 -6.29 -3.27
N ASP A 320 -1.95 -5.80 -4.16
CA ASP A 320 -0.57 -5.44 -3.82
C ASP A 320 -0.46 -4.41 -2.68
N PRO A 321 -1.17 -3.26 -2.67
CA PRO A 321 -1.06 -2.31 -1.56
C PRO A 321 -1.53 -2.87 -0.21
N MET A 322 -2.47 -3.82 -0.22
CA MET A 322 -2.89 -4.53 1.00
C MET A 322 -1.78 -5.46 1.50
N GLU A 323 -1.13 -6.21 0.61
CA GLU A 323 0.04 -7.03 0.95
C GLU A 323 1.17 -6.17 1.50
N ALA A 324 1.47 -5.05 0.84
CA ALA A 324 2.51 -4.10 1.26
C ALA A 324 2.20 -3.46 2.63
N THR A 325 0.93 -3.20 2.93
CA THR A 325 0.47 -2.74 4.25
C THR A 325 0.69 -3.82 5.32
N TYR A 326 0.25 -5.05 5.05
CA TYR A 326 0.44 -6.20 5.93
C TYR A 326 1.92 -6.44 6.24
N VAL A 327 2.75 -6.49 5.23
CA VAL A 327 4.21 -6.66 5.35
C VAL A 327 4.82 -5.51 6.16
N GLY A 328 4.47 -4.26 5.85
CA GLY A 328 5.01 -3.08 6.52
C GLY A 328 4.72 -3.06 8.02
N ILE A 329 3.49 -3.39 8.43
CA ILE A 329 3.09 -3.44 9.83
C ILE A 329 3.83 -4.56 10.58
N HIS A 330 3.92 -5.76 10.00
CA HIS A 330 4.67 -6.86 10.60
C HIS A 330 6.17 -6.55 10.73
N MET A 331 6.77 -5.96 9.70
CA MET A 331 8.18 -5.58 9.74
C MET A 331 8.45 -4.52 10.81
N TRP A 332 7.58 -3.52 10.94
CA TRP A 332 7.68 -2.54 12.02
C TRP A 332 7.57 -3.19 13.40
N ALA A 333 6.57 -4.05 13.59
CA ALA A 333 6.36 -4.75 14.86
C ALA A 333 7.60 -5.59 15.27
N GLN A 334 8.12 -6.38 14.34
CA GLN A 334 9.33 -7.19 14.55
C GLN A 334 10.57 -6.31 14.84
N ALA A 335 10.69 -5.16 14.16
CA ALA A 335 11.79 -4.23 14.39
C ALA A 335 11.69 -3.57 15.78
N ALA A 336 10.49 -3.19 16.21
CA ALA A 336 10.25 -2.64 17.54
C ALA A 336 10.52 -3.68 18.64
N GLU A 337 10.18 -4.94 18.43
CA GLU A 337 10.52 -6.05 19.33
C GLU A 337 12.04 -6.27 19.40
N LYS A 338 12.72 -6.33 18.26
CA LYS A 338 14.17 -6.47 18.18
C LYS A 338 14.90 -5.31 18.87
N ALA A 339 14.41 -4.09 18.66
CA ALA A 339 14.93 -2.88 19.30
C ALA A 339 14.56 -2.75 20.78
N LYS A 340 13.58 -3.54 21.25
CA LYS A 340 12.92 -3.40 22.58
C LYS A 340 12.45 -1.97 22.83
N SER A 341 12.00 -1.29 21.78
CA SER A 341 11.66 0.14 21.79
C SER A 341 10.77 0.49 20.60
N THR A 342 9.96 1.53 20.77
CA THR A 342 9.24 2.19 19.67
C THR A 342 9.88 3.52 19.25
N ASP A 343 11.06 3.84 19.78
CA ASP A 343 11.83 4.98 19.36
C ASP A 343 12.19 4.89 17.88
N VAL A 344 11.97 5.97 17.16
CA VAL A 344 12.06 5.99 15.68
C VAL A 344 13.45 5.62 15.18
N ASP A 345 14.52 6.15 15.82
CA ASP A 345 15.87 5.90 15.37
C ASP A 345 16.29 4.44 15.62
N LYS A 346 15.91 3.87 16.76
CA LYS A 346 16.17 2.48 17.11
C LYS A 346 15.40 1.50 16.19
N VAL A 347 14.13 1.83 15.88
CA VAL A 347 13.32 1.02 14.96
C VAL A 347 13.89 1.09 13.54
N ARG A 348 14.30 2.26 13.09
CA ARG A 348 14.96 2.46 11.80
C ARG A 348 16.22 1.60 11.66
N GLU A 349 17.08 1.60 12.68
CA GLU A 349 18.30 0.77 12.72
C GLU A 349 17.96 -0.73 12.68
N ALA A 350 16.93 -1.15 13.44
CA ALA A 350 16.50 -2.54 13.50
C ALA A 350 15.90 -3.05 12.18
N LEU A 351 15.27 -2.17 11.39
CA LEU A 351 14.70 -2.48 10.07
C LEU A 351 15.75 -2.72 8.99
N ALA A 352 16.95 -2.16 9.13
CA ALA A 352 17.98 -2.25 8.10
C ALA A 352 18.38 -3.71 7.82
N GLY A 353 18.08 -4.17 6.61
CA GLY A 353 18.35 -5.55 6.18
C GLY A 353 17.40 -6.61 6.75
N GLN A 354 16.31 -6.22 7.41
CA GLN A 354 15.29 -7.14 7.90
C GLN A 354 14.57 -7.82 6.73
N THR A 355 14.22 -9.09 6.94
CA THR A 355 13.51 -9.89 5.94
C THR A 355 12.13 -10.30 6.42
N PHE A 356 11.22 -10.56 5.48
CA PHE A 356 9.87 -11.04 5.75
C PHE A 356 9.41 -12.02 4.66
N ALA A 357 8.88 -13.19 5.06
CA ALA A 357 8.27 -14.15 4.15
C ALA A 357 6.85 -13.65 3.80
N ALA A 358 6.69 -13.10 2.59
CA ALA A 358 5.50 -12.37 2.18
C ALA A 358 4.47 -13.26 1.47
N PRO A 359 3.19 -12.84 1.43
CA PRO A 359 2.14 -13.50 0.64
C PRO A 359 2.47 -13.62 -0.85
N SER A 360 3.24 -12.70 -1.42
CA SER A 360 3.77 -12.80 -2.79
C SER A 360 4.56 -14.09 -3.07
N GLY A 361 4.92 -14.84 -2.02
CA GLY A 361 5.71 -16.08 -2.13
C GLY A 361 7.23 -15.85 -2.06
N PHE A 362 7.64 -14.61 -1.96
CA PHE A 362 9.04 -14.22 -1.85
C PHE A 362 9.44 -13.83 -0.43
N THR A 363 10.70 -13.96 -0.10
CA THR A 363 11.29 -13.33 1.07
C THR A 363 11.71 -11.91 0.67
N LEU A 364 10.99 -10.92 1.17
CA LEU A 364 11.28 -9.51 0.93
C LEU A 364 12.34 -9.02 1.92
N THR A 365 13.18 -8.10 1.48
CA THR A 365 14.26 -7.50 2.31
C THR A 365 14.10 -5.99 2.34
N MET A 366 14.09 -5.40 3.52
CA MET A 366 14.20 -3.95 3.68
C MET A 366 15.62 -3.52 3.36
N ASP A 367 15.79 -2.65 2.38
CA ASP A 367 17.11 -2.15 2.01
C ASP A 367 17.78 -1.45 3.18
N LYS A 368 19.09 -1.69 3.35
CA LYS A 368 19.85 -1.16 4.49
C LYS A 368 20.09 0.35 4.42
N THR A 369 19.99 0.91 3.23
CA THR A 369 20.42 2.29 2.97
C THR A 369 19.29 3.19 2.47
N ASN A 370 18.41 2.71 1.59
CA ASN A 370 17.42 3.57 0.93
C ASN A 370 15.99 3.39 1.45
N HIS A 371 15.76 2.55 2.48
CA HIS A 371 14.47 2.32 3.13
C HIS A 371 13.35 1.78 2.21
N HIS A 372 13.72 1.06 1.17
CA HIS A 372 12.77 0.43 0.26
C HIS A 372 12.79 -1.10 0.40
N LEU A 373 11.65 -1.74 0.18
CA LEU A 373 11.62 -3.18 0.06
C LEU A 373 12.21 -3.63 -1.28
N HIS A 374 13.04 -4.68 -1.25
CA HIS A 374 13.31 -5.46 -2.45
C HIS A 374 12.06 -6.26 -2.76
N LYS A 375 11.49 -6.10 -3.95
CA LYS A 375 10.22 -6.70 -4.34
C LYS A 375 10.31 -7.43 -5.68
N PRO A 376 9.56 -8.53 -5.90
CA PRO A 376 9.42 -9.12 -7.22
C PRO A 376 8.64 -8.15 -8.13
N VAL A 377 8.71 -8.34 -9.43
CA VAL A 377 7.80 -7.70 -10.38
C VAL A 377 6.94 -8.79 -11.00
N MET A 378 5.65 -8.53 -11.06
CA MET A 378 4.66 -9.41 -11.67
C MET A 378 3.83 -8.63 -12.68
N ILE A 379 3.49 -9.28 -13.79
CA ILE A 379 2.51 -8.79 -14.75
C ILE A 379 1.34 -9.75 -14.73
N GLY A 380 0.19 -9.23 -14.38
CA GLY A 380 -1.07 -9.95 -14.30
C GLY A 380 -1.99 -9.57 -15.45
N GLU A 381 -2.63 -10.55 -16.04
CA GLU A 381 -3.65 -10.39 -17.08
C GLU A 381 -5.04 -10.48 -16.45
N ILE A 382 -5.90 -9.50 -16.74
CA ILE A 382 -7.30 -9.45 -16.27
C ILE A 382 -8.07 -10.65 -16.79
N GLN A 383 -8.72 -11.36 -15.89
CA GLN A 383 -9.61 -12.49 -16.18
C GLN A 383 -11.09 -12.09 -16.07
N ALA A 384 -11.96 -12.91 -16.64
CA ALA A 384 -13.41 -12.65 -16.70
C ALA A 384 -14.10 -12.60 -15.31
N ASP A 385 -13.47 -13.18 -14.30
CA ASP A 385 -13.95 -13.21 -12.91
C ASP A 385 -13.45 -12.06 -12.04
N GLY A 386 -12.68 -11.12 -12.64
CA GLY A 386 -12.11 -9.98 -11.94
C GLY A 386 -10.81 -10.28 -11.18
N GLN A 387 -10.25 -11.48 -11.37
CA GLN A 387 -8.92 -11.84 -10.89
C GLN A 387 -7.86 -11.55 -11.95
N PHE A 388 -6.59 -11.74 -11.58
CA PHE A 388 -5.47 -11.68 -12.50
C PHE A 388 -4.81 -13.04 -12.64
N SER A 389 -4.39 -13.39 -13.85
CA SER A 389 -3.47 -14.49 -14.10
C SER A 389 -2.06 -13.91 -14.26
N VAL A 390 -1.10 -14.32 -13.43
CA VAL A 390 0.29 -13.89 -13.58
C VAL A 390 0.87 -14.48 -14.85
N VAL A 391 1.16 -13.64 -15.83
CA VAL A 391 1.71 -14.05 -17.15
C VAL A 391 3.20 -13.88 -17.21
N TRP A 392 3.80 -13.05 -16.38
CA TRP A 392 5.23 -12.84 -16.29
C TRP A 392 5.63 -12.40 -14.89
N GLN A 393 6.81 -12.82 -14.43
CA GLN A 393 7.38 -12.35 -13.16
C GLN A 393 8.90 -12.46 -13.14
N THR A 394 9.54 -11.69 -12.27
CA THR A 394 10.96 -11.86 -11.95
C THR A 394 11.20 -13.13 -11.13
N GLN A 395 12.39 -13.69 -11.24
CA GLN A 395 12.76 -14.89 -10.47
C GLN A 395 13.06 -14.58 -9.00
N GLU A 396 13.52 -13.36 -8.71
CA GLU A 396 13.90 -12.89 -7.37
C GLU A 396 13.41 -11.46 -7.16
N PRO A 397 13.28 -11.02 -5.88
CA PRO A 397 13.03 -9.62 -5.55
C PRO A 397 14.14 -8.70 -6.07
N ILE A 398 13.75 -7.60 -6.67
CA ILE A 398 14.66 -6.59 -7.23
C ILE A 398 14.88 -5.50 -6.18
N ARG A 399 16.12 -5.04 -6.04
CA ARG A 399 16.45 -3.85 -5.25
C ARG A 399 15.83 -2.61 -5.87
N ALA A 400 15.15 -1.79 -5.07
CA ALA A 400 14.60 -0.53 -5.54
C ALA A 400 15.71 0.46 -5.92
N GLN A 401 15.47 1.18 -7.02
CA GLN A 401 16.28 2.32 -7.48
C GLN A 401 15.44 3.60 -7.36
N PRO A 402 15.41 4.25 -6.20
CA PRO A 402 14.60 5.45 -6.00
C PRO A 402 14.99 6.59 -6.94
N TRP A 403 16.26 6.72 -7.30
CA TRP A 403 16.75 7.68 -8.30
C TRP A 403 16.86 6.97 -9.66
N SER A 404 15.90 7.28 -10.55
CA SER A 404 15.86 6.64 -11.86
C SER A 404 17.06 7.01 -12.73
N PRO A 405 17.76 6.03 -13.36
CA PRO A 405 18.87 6.30 -14.27
C PRO A 405 18.42 7.04 -15.55
N TYR A 406 17.12 7.11 -15.81
CA TYR A 406 16.54 7.81 -16.95
C TYR A 406 16.24 9.29 -16.66
N ILE A 407 16.56 9.80 -15.48
CA ILE A 407 16.48 11.22 -15.14
C ILE A 407 17.90 11.79 -15.08
N PRO A 408 18.24 12.79 -15.90
CA PRO A 408 19.56 13.39 -15.93
C PRO A 408 20.00 13.91 -14.53
N GLY A 409 21.22 13.57 -14.12
CA GLY A 409 21.81 14.01 -12.83
C GLY A 409 21.52 13.10 -11.65
N ASN A 410 20.69 12.05 -11.82
CA ASN A 410 20.42 11.09 -10.75
C ASN A 410 21.63 10.18 -10.42
N ASP A 411 22.56 10.03 -11.36
CA ASP A 411 23.86 9.37 -11.13
C ASP A 411 24.70 10.01 -10.02
N LYS A 412 24.38 11.26 -9.66
CA LYS A 412 25.04 12.03 -8.59
C LYS A 412 24.26 12.02 -7.27
N LYS A 413 23.08 11.42 -7.25
CA LYS A 413 22.23 11.36 -6.05
C LYS A 413 22.72 10.28 -5.11
N PRO A 414 22.67 10.53 -3.79
CA PRO A 414 23.06 9.53 -2.80
C PRO A 414 22.05 8.36 -2.76
N ASP A 415 22.54 7.14 -2.63
CA ASP A 415 21.72 5.94 -2.46
C ASP A 415 21.62 5.56 -0.96
N TYR A 416 21.29 6.55 -0.13
CA TYR A 416 21.06 6.35 1.30
C TYR A 416 20.08 7.39 1.84
N ALA A 417 19.18 6.95 2.71
CA ALA A 417 18.12 7.77 3.29
C ALA A 417 18.46 8.28 4.71
N VAL A 418 19.60 7.84 5.28
CA VAL A 418 20.00 8.24 6.63
C VAL A 418 20.59 9.63 6.61
N LYS A 419 20.17 10.49 7.56
CA LYS A 419 20.85 11.79 7.79
C LYS A 419 22.32 11.50 8.08
N SER A 420 23.23 12.09 7.30
CA SER A 420 24.60 12.22 7.73
C SER A 420 24.61 13.08 9.00
N ASN A 421 25.09 12.50 10.11
CA ASN A 421 25.30 13.22 11.36
C ASN A 421 26.27 14.36 11.18
#